data_cdcee919c6c8bbce034f268f552acffe
#
_entry.id   cdcee919c6c8bbce034f268f552acffe
#
_cell.length_a   1.000
_cell.length_b   1.000
_cell.length_c   1.000
_cell.angle_alpha   90.00
_cell.angle_beta   90.00
_cell.angle_gamma   90.00
#
_symmetry.space_group_name_H-M   'P 1'
#
loop_
_entity.id
_entity.type
_entity.pdbx_description
1 polymer ?
#
loop_
_entity_poly.entity_id
_entity_poly.type
_entity_poly.pdbx_seq_one_letter_code
_entity_poly.pdbx_strand_id
1 'polypeptide(L)'
;GNMAKRSITQSRPIAPSSKVNLYGPTFPKQMTVSDIEKTARSFGRSVNLARSAGFDAVEVHAGHGYLISQFLSPYTNARKDQYGGSLENRARFLKEVMREVKAAARNDIAVIVKTNMQDGFSGGMETQECLEVAKMLERWGADALVLSGGFVSKAPMYILRGSMPIRVMSRFMKNPLMKVFVRAFGGKLIKDEEFHELYFLDQALKFREALNLPLVYVGGLLSRENIETALENNFEFVAMARALIQDPAFINKMLDEDLSRSSCDTCNYCIAKMYSREVTCIQNELESSRV
;
A
#
# COMPACT_ATOMS: atom_id res chain seq x y z
N GLY A 1 3.82 13.13 -1.61
CA GLY A 1 2.38 13.08 -1.46
C GLY A 1 1.88 13.92 -0.28
N ASN A 2 0.57 14.13 -0.17
CA ASN A 2 -0.04 14.99 0.85
C ASN A 2 0.12 14.49 2.30
N MET A 3 0.54 13.25 2.51
CA MET A 3 0.80 12.69 3.85
C MET A 3 2.24 12.95 4.35
N ALA A 4 3.13 13.48 3.51
CA ALA A 4 4.51 13.74 3.90
C ALA A 4 4.58 14.89 4.91
N LYS A 5 5.21 14.63 6.09
CA LYS A 5 5.34 15.65 7.14
C LYS A 5 6.47 16.63 6.82
N ARG A 6 6.20 17.93 6.94
CA ARG A 6 7.21 18.98 6.73
C ARG A 6 8.44 18.83 7.63
N SER A 7 8.26 18.30 8.85
CA SER A 7 9.37 18.00 9.76
C SER A 7 10.36 16.94 9.25
N ILE A 8 9.93 16.10 8.31
CA ILE A 8 10.75 15.05 7.68
C ILE A 8 11.31 15.55 6.35
N THR A 9 10.46 16.16 5.52
CA THR A 9 10.82 16.59 4.16
C THR A 9 11.53 17.95 4.12
N GLN A 10 11.52 18.69 5.23
CA GLN A 10 12.01 20.08 5.37
C GLN A 10 11.36 21.06 4.38
N SER A 11 10.34 20.63 3.67
CA SER A 11 9.62 21.38 2.66
C SER A 11 8.11 21.14 2.76
N ARG A 12 7.34 22.04 2.13
CA ARG A 12 5.89 21.84 2.01
C ARG A 12 5.62 20.62 1.13
N PRO A 13 4.76 19.66 1.57
CA PRO A 13 4.46 18.48 0.77
C PRO A 13 3.80 18.90 -0.56
N ILE A 14 4.04 18.10 -1.59
CA ILE A 14 3.45 18.28 -2.92
C ILE A 14 2.44 17.16 -3.20
N ALA A 15 1.38 17.48 -3.92
CA ALA A 15 0.29 16.56 -4.25
C ALA A 15 -0.37 16.95 -5.59
N PRO A 16 -1.24 16.12 -6.18
CA PRO A 16 -1.97 16.52 -7.38
C PRO A 16 -2.79 17.81 -7.20
N SER A 17 -3.35 18.01 -6.00
CA SER A 17 -4.14 19.20 -5.66
C SER A 17 -3.83 19.70 -4.25
N SER A 18 -4.14 20.96 -3.95
CA SER A 18 -3.92 21.59 -2.63
C SER A 18 -4.95 21.17 -1.58
N LYS A 19 -5.50 19.95 -1.69
CA LYS A 19 -6.48 19.41 -0.75
C LYS A 19 -5.84 19.04 0.58
N VAL A 20 -6.37 19.59 1.67
CA VAL A 20 -5.87 19.33 3.03
C VAL A 20 -6.04 17.86 3.36
N ASN A 21 -4.99 17.27 3.96
CA ASN A 21 -5.06 15.94 4.53
C ASN A 21 -5.31 16.04 6.04
N LEU A 22 -6.44 15.50 6.49
CA LEU A 22 -6.83 15.56 7.90
C LEU A 22 -6.24 14.42 8.75
N TYR A 23 -5.77 13.35 8.14
CA TYR A 23 -5.16 12.21 8.85
C TYR A 23 -3.84 12.60 9.55
N GLY A 24 -3.03 13.43 8.90
CA GLY A 24 -1.92 14.13 9.54
C GLY A 24 -1.93 15.54 9.00
N PRO A 25 -2.41 16.55 9.75
CA PRO A 25 -2.74 17.86 9.20
C PRO A 25 -1.61 18.43 8.34
N THR A 26 -1.77 18.35 7.04
CA THR A 26 -0.81 18.85 6.05
C THR A 26 -1.53 19.68 5.00
N PHE A 27 -0.87 20.72 4.54
CA PHE A 27 -1.34 21.64 3.52
C PHE A 27 -0.44 21.53 2.29
N PRO A 28 -0.69 20.57 1.40
CA PRO A 28 0.16 20.35 0.25
C PRO A 28 0.09 21.49 -0.76
N LYS A 29 1.18 21.68 -1.49
CA LYS A 29 1.22 22.51 -2.70
C LYS A 29 0.81 21.63 -3.89
N GLN A 30 -0.04 22.15 -4.77
CA GLN A 30 -0.32 21.49 -6.04
C GLN A 30 0.95 21.44 -6.89
N MET A 31 1.26 20.26 -7.43
CA MET A 31 2.40 20.05 -8.32
C MET A 31 2.18 20.80 -9.64
N THR A 32 3.22 21.48 -10.09
CA THR A 32 3.30 21.98 -11.47
C THR A 32 3.58 20.82 -12.44
N VAL A 33 3.40 21.01 -13.73
CA VAL A 33 3.78 20.03 -14.74
C VAL A 33 5.26 19.66 -14.62
N SER A 34 6.13 20.67 -14.42
CA SER A 34 7.56 20.46 -14.22
C SER A 34 7.86 19.62 -12.95
N ASP A 35 7.08 19.80 -11.85
CA ASP A 35 7.22 18.97 -10.64
C ASP A 35 6.84 17.50 -10.93
N ILE A 36 5.78 17.29 -11.71
CA ILE A 36 5.31 15.95 -12.12
C ILE A 36 6.38 15.24 -12.94
N GLU A 37 6.88 15.87 -14.00
CA GLU A 37 7.93 15.32 -14.84
C GLU A 37 9.24 15.03 -14.09
N LYS A 38 9.68 15.98 -13.22
CA LYS A 38 10.86 15.78 -12.37
C LYS A 38 10.69 14.58 -11.43
N THR A 39 9.48 14.41 -10.89
CA THR A 39 9.16 13.29 -10.01
C THR A 39 9.17 11.98 -10.77
N ALA A 40 8.57 11.90 -11.97
CA ALA A 40 8.62 10.70 -12.80
C ALA A 40 10.07 10.30 -13.12
N ARG A 41 10.91 11.25 -13.56
CA ARG A 41 12.35 11.00 -13.78
C ARG A 41 13.07 10.50 -12.51
N SER A 42 12.60 10.91 -11.31
CA SER A 42 13.21 10.43 -10.05
C SER A 42 12.94 8.96 -9.80
N PHE A 43 11.78 8.43 -10.21
CA PHE A 43 11.51 6.98 -10.17
C PHE A 43 12.53 6.23 -11.05
N GLY A 44 12.77 6.67 -12.28
CA GLY A 44 13.78 6.07 -13.16
C GLY A 44 15.19 6.09 -12.57
N ARG A 45 15.59 7.23 -11.94
CA ARG A 45 16.88 7.29 -11.21
C ARG A 45 16.96 6.29 -10.07
N SER A 46 15.87 6.09 -9.31
CA SER A 46 15.83 5.11 -8.22
C SER A 46 16.00 3.68 -8.74
N VAL A 47 15.42 3.36 -9.90
CA VAL A 47 15.61 2.06 -10.55
C VAL A 47 17.07 1.84 -10.94
N ASN A 48 17.74 2.85 -11.51
CA ASN A 48 19.17 2.74 -11.85
C ASN A 48 20.02 2.47 -10.58
N LEU A 49 19.69 3.09 -9.44
CA LEU A 49 20.38 2.83 -8.17
C LEU A 49 20.13 1.39 -7.67
N ALA A 50 18.88 0.93 -7.71
CA ALA A 50 18.53 -0.44 -7.33
C ALA A 50 19.28 -1.47 -8.19
N ARG A 51 19.29 -1.28 -9.52
CA ARG A 51 20.04 -2.13 -10.45
C ARG A 51 21.54 -2.13 -10.13
N SER A 52 22.14 -0.96 -9.90
CA SER A 52 23.55 -0.87 -9.55
C SER A 52 23.88 -1.52 -8.20
N ALA A 53 22.91 -1.65 -7.31
CA ALA A 53 23.03 -2.34 -6.03
C ALA A 53 22.75 -3.84 -6.11
N GLY A 54 22.42 -4.39 -7.32
CA GLY A 54 22.21 -5.82 -7.54
C GLY A 54 20.83 -6.33 -7.15
N PHE A 55 19.80 -5.46 -7.12
CA PHE A 55 18.42 -5.91 -6.94
C PHE A 55 17.87 -6.55 -8.21
N ASP A 56 17.10 -7.64 -8.05
CA ASP A 56 16.48 -8.38 -9.16
C ASP A 56 15.12 -7.77 -9.58
N ALA A 57 14.48 -7.01 -8.68
CA ALA A 57 13.20 -6.37 -8.92
C ALA A 57 13.05 -5.03 -8.18
N VAL A 58 12.15 -4.20 -8.69
CA VAL A 58 11.66 -3.00 -8.00
C VAL A 58 10.14 -3.02 -7.93
N GLU A 59 9.56 -2.55 -6.82
CA GLU A 59 8.12 -2.36 -6.69
C GLU A 59 7.75 -0.88 -6.76
N VAL A 60 6.99 -0.49 -7.77
CA VAL A 60 6.37 0.84 -7.89
C VAL A 60 5.10 0.87 -7.06
N HIS A 61 5.04 1.72 -6.04
CA HIS A 61 3.86 1.82 -5.19
C HIS A 61 2.82 2.79 -5.76
N ALA A 62 1.79 2.25 -6.40
CA ALA A 62 0.69 3.00 -7.03
C ALA A 62 -0.63 2.97 -6.22
N GLY A 63 -0.63 2.44 -5.01
CA GLY A 63 -1.80 2.27 -4.15
C GLY A 63 -1.81 3.11 -2.87
N HIS A 64 -2.79 2.83 -2.02
CA HIS A 64 -2.92 3.20 -0.61
C HIS A 64 -2.96 4.72 -0.31
N GLY A 65 -3.28 5.56 -1.31
CA GLY A 65 -3.33 7.00 -1.11
C GLY A 65 -1.96 7.70 -1.05
N TYR A 66 -0.88 7.02 -1.51
CA TYR A 66 0.41 7.67 -1.73
C TYR A 66 0.41 8.45 -3.05
N LEU A 67 1.52 9.06 -3.43
CA LEU A 67 1.53 10.10 -4.47
C LEU A 67 0.87 9.66 -5.79
N ILE A 68 1.22 8.48 -6.32
CA ILE A 68 0.63 7.97 -7.57
C ILE A 68 -0.88 7.72 -7.38
N SER A 69 -1.26 7.01 -6.30
CA SER A 69 -2.66 6.77 -5.97
C SER A 69 -3.45 8.08 -5.79
N GLN A 70 -2.81 9.15 -5.27
CA GLN A 70 -3.45 10.47 -5.15
C GLN A 70 -3.74 11.10 -6.52
N PHE A 71 -2.93 10.84 -7.54
CA PHE A 71 -3.24 11.26 -8.92
C PHE A 71 -4.38 10.44 -9.51
N LEU A 72 -4.42 9.15 -9.26
CA LEU A 72 -5.46 8.24 -9.76
C LEU A 72 -6.83 8.53 -9.13
N SER A 73 -6.88 8.73 -7.82
CA SER A 73 -8.13 8.89 -7.07
C SER A 73 -8.83 10.22 -7.35
N PRO A 74 -10.10 10.22 -7.76
CA PRO A 74 -10.88 11.44 -7.96
C PRO A 74 -11.07 12.21 -6.63
N TYR A 75 -10.99 11.52 -5.49
CA TYR A 75 -11.07 12.14 -4.18
C TYR A 75 -9.94 13.15 -3.92
N THR A 76 -8.72 12.87 -4.34
CA THR A 76 -7.54 13.72 -4.09
C THR A 76 -7.12 14.54 -5.29
N ASN A 77 -7.49 14.14 -6.51
CA ASN A 77 -7.14 14.81 -7.74
C ASN A 77 -8.31 15.67 -8.26
N ALA A 78 -8.28 16.96 -7.91
CA ALA A 78 -9.25 17.95 -8.38
C ALA A 78 -8.69 18.82 -9.53
N ARG A 79 -7.64 18.33 -10.23
CA ARG A 79 -7.02 19.04 -11.36
C ARG A 79 -7.98 19.14 -12.56
N LYS A 80 -7.82 20.24 -13.32
CA LYS A 80 -8.59 20.48 -14.56
C LYS A 80 -7.69 20.52 -15.80
N ASP A 81 -6.41 20.19 -15.63
CA ASP A 81 -5.45 20.06 -16.73
C ASP A 81 -5.33 18.59 -17.21
N GLN A 82 -4.36 18.33 -18.06
CA GLN A 82 -4.11 16.99 -18.62
C GLN A 82 -3.78 15.88 -17.61
N TYR A 83 -3.67 16.19 -16.31
CA TYR A 83 -3.43 15.23 -15.22
C TYR A 83 -4.66 15.04 -14.32
N GLY A 84 -5.84 15.54 -14.69
CA GLY A 84 -7.07 15.42 -13.90
C GLY A 84 -8.33 15.26 -14.76
N GLY A 85 -9.47 15.04 -14.11
CA GLY A 85 -10.73 14.76 -14.78
C GLY A 85 -10.90 13.29 -15.17
N SER A 86 -10.77 12.93 -16.44
CA SER A 86 -10.96 11.54 -16.90
C SER A 86 -9.93 10.58 -16.29
N LEU A 87 -10.24 9.28 -16.31
CA LEU A 87 -9.33 8.25 -15.80
C LEU A 87 -7.99 8.27 -16.53
N GLU A 88 -8.00 8.45 -17.84
CA GLU A 88 -6.79 8.54 -18.67
C GLU A 88 -5.89 9.69 -18.24
N ASN A 89 -6.48 10.85 -17.95
CA ASN A 89 -5.75 12.00 -17.48
C ASN A 89 -5.20 11.79 -16.06
N ARG A 90 -5.99 11.20 -15.17
CA ARG A 90 -5.56 10.86 -13.80
C ARG A 90 -4.45 9.81 -13.81
N ALA A 91 -4.46 8.87 -14.75
CA ALA A 91 -3.43 7.85 -14.94
C ALA A 91 -2.17 8.34 -15.68
N ARG A 92 -2.16 9.56 -16.24
CA ARG A 92 -1.04 10.12 -17.03
C ARG A 92 0.27 10.16 -16.23
N PHE A 93 0.22 10.59 -14.97
CA PHE A 93 1.41 10.59 -14.13
C PHE A 93 1.97 9.17 -13.92
N LEU A 94 1.10 8.18 -13.67
CA LEU A 94 1.52 6.78 -13.57
C LEU A 94 2.14 6.28 -14.88
N LYS A 95 1.56 6.64 -16.03
CA LYS A 95 2.13 6.32 -17.35
C LYS A 95 3.55 6.88 -17.53
N GLU A 96 3.77 8.12 -17.13
CA GLU A 96 5.09 8.75 -17.17
C GLU A 96 6.09 8.06 -16.23
N VAL A 97 5.66 7.71 -15.02
CA VAL A 97 6.47 6.93 -14.08
C VAL A 97 6.85 5.58 -14.70
N MET A 98 5.89 4.83 -15.27
CA MET A 98 6.16 3.53 -15.91
C MET A 98 7.13 3.67 -17.08
N ARG A 99 7.00 4.68 -17.90
CA ARG A 99 7.94 4.96 -18.99
C ARG A 99 9.38 5.13 -18.47
N GLU A 100 9.59 5.98 -17.46
CA GLU A 100 10.91 6.24 -16.87
C GLU A 100 11.47 5.00 -16.16
N VAL A 101 10.62 4.25 -15.45
CA VAL A 101 10.98 3.04 -14.73
C VAL A 101 11.39 1.93 -15.70
N LYS A 102 10.59 1.64 -16.73
CA LYS A 102 10.89 0.59 -17.72
C LYS A 102 12.14 0.96 -18.55
N ALA A 103 12.31 2.22 -18.91
CA ALA A 103 13.53 2.68 -19.60
C ALA A 103 14.79 2.47 -18.72
N ALA A 104 14.70 2.66 -17.41
CA ALA A 104 15.82 2.46 -16.49
C ALA A 104 16.03 0.99 -16.12
N ALA A 105 14.97 0.21 -16.01
CA ALA A 105 15.01 -1.23 -15.73
C ALA A 105 15.64 -2.01 -16.87
N ARG A 106 15.44 -1.54 -18.11
CA ARG A 106 15.85 -2.27 -19.32
C ARG A 106 15.23 -3.68 -19.30
N ASN A 107 16.04 -4.73 -19.41
CA ASN A 107 15.62 -6.12 -19.22
C ASN A 107 16.39 -6.78 -18.08
N ASP A 108 17.05 -5.98 -17.24
CA ASP A 108 17.96 -6.47 -16.20
C ASP A 108 17.26 -6.75 -14.88
N ILE A 109 16.18 -6.00 -14.58
CA ILE A 109 15.41 -6.19 -13.35
C ILE A 109 13.90 -6.12 -13.62
N ALA A 110 13.12 -6.87 -12.86
CA ALA A 110 11.66 -6.88 -12.98
C ALA A 110 11.02 -5.60 -12.39
N VAL A 111 9.92 -5.16 -13.01
CA VAL A 111 9.12 -4.01 -12.55
C VAL A 111 7.77 -4.50 -12.08
N ILE A 112 7.64 -4.61 -10.78
CA ILE A 112 6.39 -4.97 -10.10
C ILE A 112 5.63 -3.70 -9.74
N VAL A 113 4.30 -3.70 -9.82
CA VAL A 113 3.50 -2.54 -9.41
C VAL A 113 2.47 -2.96 -8.36
N LYS A 114 2.51 -2.33 -7.19
CA LYS A 114 1.45 -2.47 -6.20
C LYS A 114 0.35 -1.46 -6.49
N THR A 115 -0.85 -1.96 -6.76
CA THR A 115 -2.00 -1.15 -7.11
C THR A 115 -3.22 -1.43 -6.22
N ASN A 116 -4.16 -0.50 -6.16
CA ASN A 116 -5.44 -0.74 -5.49
C ASN A 116 -6.40 -1.48 -6.41
N MET A 117 -7.17 -2.40 -5.84
CA MET A 117 -8.37 -2.95 -6.44
C MET A 117 -9.60 -2.06 -6.16
N GLN A 118 -9.54 -1.25 -5.10
CA GLN A 118 -10.52 -0.23 -4.71
C GLN A 118 -9.93 0.68 -3.64
N ASP A 119 -10.37 1.95 -3.56
CA ASP A 119 -9.93 2.87 -2.51
C ASP A 119 -10.61 2.59 -1.15
N GLY A 120 -11.75 1.86 -1.13
CA GLY A 120 -12.44 1.42 0.08
C GLY A 120 -13.27 2.50 0.78
N PHE A 121 -13.65 3.58 0.08
CA PHE A 121 -14.54 4.62 0.60
C PHE A 121 -15.27 5.35 -0.53
N SER A 122 -16.43 5.92 -0.23
CA SER A 122 -17.24 6.66 -1.21
C SER A 122 -16.52 7.89 -1.77
N GLY A 123 -16.53 8.03 -3.10
CA GLY A 123 -15.84 9.08 -3.83
C GLY A 123 -14.36 8.83 -4.08
N GLY A 124 -13.83 7.66 -3.69
CA GLY A 124 -12.56 7.12 -4.16
C GLY A 124 -12.70 6.37 -5.48
N MET A 125 -11.63 5.68 -5.89
CA MET A 125 -11.68 4.78 -7.04
C MET A 125 -12.46 3.51 -6.71
N GLU A 126 -13.38 3.15 -7.58
CA GLU A 126 -14.13 1.90 -7.51
C GLU A 126 -13.41 0.78 -8.30
N THR A 127 -13.83 -0.47 -8.07
CA THR A 127 -13.17 -1.66 -8.65
C THR A 127 -13.04 -1.59 -10.17
N GLN A 128 -14.04 -1.09 -10.88
CA GLN A 128 -14.00 -1.00 -12.34
C GLN A 128 -12.91 -0.03 -12.84
N GLU A 129 -12.77 1.15 -12.22
CA GLU A 129 -11.71 2.08 -12.57
C GLU A 129 -10.31 1.51 -12.24
N CYS A 130 -10.18 0.84 -11.09
CA CYS A 130 -8.93 0.19 -10.69
C CYS A 130 -8.55 -0.94 -11.65
N LEU A 131 -9.52 -1.71 -12.15
CA LEU A 131 -9.30 -2.74 -13.16
C LEU A 131 -8.80 -2.14 -14.48
N GLU A 132 -9.36 -1.02 -14.92
CA GLU A 132 -8.86 -0.32 -16.12
C GLU A 132 -7.42 0.19 -15.92
N VAL A 133 -7.07 0.69 -14.73
CA VAL A 133 -5.68 1.05 -14.39
C VAL A 133 -4.76 -0.18 -14.43
N ALA A 134 -5.19 -1.32 -13.93
CA ALA A 134 -4.42 -2.57 -13.99
C ALA A 134 -4.17 -3.03 -15.43
N LYS A 135 -5.17 -2.96 -16.31
CA LYS A 135 -5.02 -3.20 -17.76
C LYS A 135 -4.07 -2.18 -18.43
N MET A 136 -4.08 -0.92 -17.99
CA MET A 136 -3.11 0.08 -18.47
C MET A 136 -1.69 -0.31 -18.04
N LEU A 137 -1.48 -0.75 -16.81
CA LEU A 137 -0.18 -1.19 -16.29
C LEU A 137 0.36 -2.39 -17.06
N GLU A 138 -0.49 -3.38 -17.38
CA GLU A 138 -0.12 -4.50 -18.23
C GLU A 138 0.36 -4.01 -19.61
N ARG A 139 -0.42 -3.14 -20.27
CA ARG A 139 -0.02 -2.55 -21.58
C ARG A 139 1.23 -1.67 -21.49
N TRP A 140 1.54 -1.07 -20.34
CA TRP A 140 2.76 -0.28 -20.14
C TRP A 140 3.95 -1.12 -19.70
N GLY A 141 3.80 -2.45 -19.67
CA GLY A 141 4.88 -3.40 -19.48
C GLY A 141 5.27 -3.63 -18.03
N ALA A 142 4.33 -3.57 -17.09
CA ALA A 142 4.55 -4.11 -15.77
C ALA A 142 4.81 -5.62 -15.86
N ASP A 143 5.78 -6.13 -15.13
CA ASP A 143 6.15 -7.56 -15.14
C ASP A 143 5.29 -8.38 -14.16
N ALA A 144 4.75 -7.75 -13.11
CA ALA A 144 3.74 -8.32 -12.21
C ALA A 144 2.95 -7.22 -11.49
N LEU A 145 1.74 -7.55 -10.99
CA LEU A 145 0.97 -6.66 -10.13
C LEU A 145 0.74 -7.27 -8.75
N VAL A 146 0.95 -6.46 -7.70
CA VAL A 146 0.52 -6.78 -6.33
C VAL A 146 -0.86 -6.15 -6.12
N LEU A 147 -1.88 -7.00 -5.97
CA LEU A 147 -3.27 -6.59 -5.84
C LEU A 147 -3.60 -6.26 -4.38
N SER A 148 -3.78 -4.99 -4.09
CA SER A 148 -4.11 -4.50 -2.75
C SER A 148 -5.30 -3.56 -2.80
N GLY A 149 -5.64 -2.90 -1.70
CA GLY A 149 -6.75 -1.95 -1.68
C GLY A 149 -6.70 -1.01 -0.50
N GLY A 150 -7.58 0.00 -0.54
CA GLY A 150 -7.72 0.96 0.53
C GLY A 150 -6.88 2.22 0.36
N PHE A 151 -7.08 3.16 1.30
CA PHE A 151 -6.50 4.49 1.28
C PHE A 151 -6.15 4.90 2.71
N VAL A 152 -4.86 4.92 3.06
CA VAL A 152 -4.36 5.07 4.44
C VAL A 152 -5.00 6.24 5.21
N SER A 153 -5.24 7.35 4.55
CA SER A 153 -5.81 8.54 5.21
C SER A 153 -7.34 8.56 5.31
N LYS A 154 -8.04 7.59 4.72
CA LYS A 154 -9.51 7.52 4.67
C LYS A 154 -10.07 6.18 5.12
N ALA A 155 -9.49 5.09 4.66
CA ALA A 155 -9.93 3.73 4.91
C ALA A 155 -8.74 2.82 5.30
N PRO A 156 -8.01 3.13 6.39
CA PRO A 156 -6.84 2.33 6.78
C PRO A 156 -7.22 0.89 7.11
N MET A 157 -8.39 0.67 7.72
CA MET A 157 -8.82 -0.67 8.10
C MET A 157 -9.31 -1.51 6.91
N TYR A 158 -9.65 -0.90 5.78
CA TYR A 158 -9.90 -1.63 4.54
C TYR A 158 -8.66 -2.44 4.10
N ILE A 159 -7.46 -1.90 4.34
CA ILE A 159 -6.18 -2.57 4.05
C ILE A 159 -5.85 -3.61 5.13
N LEU A 160 -6.03 -3.22 6.40
CA LEU A 160 -5.48 -3.94 7.55
C LEU A 160 -6.44 -4.97 8.11
N ARG A 161 -7.73 -4.71 8.02
CA ARG A 161 -8.81 -5.42 8.69
C ARG A 161 -8.65 -5.46 10.22
N GLY A 162 -9.68 -5.84 10.91
CA GLY A 162 -9.73 -5.81 12.38
C GLY A 162 -9.96 -4.41 12.94
N SER A 163 -9.45 -4.15 14.13
CA SER A 163 -9.55 -2.85 14.79
C SER A 163 -8.17 -2.19 14.97
N MET A 164 -8.14 -0.87 15.05
CA MET A 164 -6.92 -0.13 15.34
C MET A 164 -6.75 0.01 16.86
N PRO A 165 -5.63 -0.46 17.46
CA PRO A 165 -5.36 -0.29 18.88
C PRO A 165 -4.98 1.16 19.22
N ILE A 166 -6.00 2.04 19.26
CA ILE A 166 -5.88 3.51 19.40
C ILE A 166 -5.05 3.90 20.66
N ARG A 167 -5.23 3.19 21.78
CA ARG A 167 -4.48 3.48 23.01
C ARG A 167 -2.98 3.27 22.81
N VAL A 168 -2.59 2.19 22.11
CA VAL A 168 -1.18 1.89 21.81
C VAL A 168 -0.63 2.89 20.80
N MET A 169 -1.32 3.10 19.68
CA MET A 169 -0.92 4.07 18.67
C MET A 169 -0.69 5.46 19.27
N SER A 170 -1.56 5.91 20.16
CA SER A 170 -1.44 7.22 20.81
C SER A 170 -0.20 7.36 21.71
N ARG A 171 0.37 6.27 22.26
CA ARG A 171 1.57 6.32 23.10
C ARG A 171 2.78 6.85 22.31
N PHE A 172 2.86 6.53 21.02
CA PHE A 172 3.98 6.89 20.15
C PHE A 172 3.79 8.25 19.45
N MET A 173 2.66 8.94 19.69
CA MET A 173 2.43 10.28 19.15
C MET A 173 3.23 11.34 19.92
N LYS A 174 4.02 12.15 19.18
CA LYS A 174 4.84 13.21 19.77
C LYS A 174 4.04 14.44 20.20
N ASN A 175 2.93 14.76 19.48
CA ASN A 175 2.11 15.93 19.77
C ASN A 175 1.08 15.60 20.86
N PRO A 176 1.11 16.26 22.04
CA PRO A 176 0.22 15.96 23.17
C PRO A 176 -1.25 16.25 22.86
N LEU A 177 -1.55 17.33 22.13
CA LEU A 177 -2.93 17.67 21.76
C LEU A 177 -3.52 16.62 20.80
N MET A 178 -2.73 16.19 19.80
CA MET A 178 -3.13 15.13 18.88
C MET A 178 -3.31 13.81 19.61
N LYS A 179 -2.47 13.51 20.61
CA LYS A 179 -2.60 12.32 21.44
C LYS A 179 -3.93 12.27 22.19
N VAL A 180 -4.34 13.38 22.82
CA VAL A 180 -5.63 13.49 23.51
C VAL A 180 -6.78 13.37 22.51
N PHE A 181 -6.72 14.10 21.40
CA PHE A 181 -7.74 14.04 20.34
C PHE A 181 -7.93 12.62 19.80
N VAL A 182 -6.84 11.93 19.46
CA VAL A 182 -6.92 10.56 18.94
C VAL A 182 -7.45 9.58 19.98
N ARG A 183 -7.11 9.75 21.25
CA ARG A 183 -7.68 8.92 22.34
C ARG A 183 -9.18 9.10 22.51
N ALA A 184 -9.66 10.34 22.38
CA ALA A 184 -11.08 10.67 22.56
C ALA A 184 -11.94 10.29 21.34
N PHE A 185 -11.42 10.49 20.14
CA PHE A 185 -12.20 10.40 18.90
C PHE A 185 -11.72 9.34 17.92
N GLY A 186 -10.53 8.77 18.10
CA GLY A 186 -9.90 7.85 17.14
C GLY A 186 -10.76 6.64 16.81
N GLY A 187 -11.42 6.02 17.79
CA GLY A 187 -12.32 4.89 17.54
C GLY A 187 -13.59 5.24 16.76
N LYS A 188 -14.01 6.52 16.75
CA LYS A 188 -15.12 6.99 15.91
C LYS A 188 -14.67 7.37 14.49
N LEU A 189 -13.42 7.77 14.34
CA LEU A 189 -12.84 8.22 13.06
C LEU A 189 -12.25 7.08 12.24
N ILE A 190 -11.70 6.08 12.89
CA ILE A 190 -11.14 4.87 12.27
C ILE A 190 -12.16 3.77 12.52
N LYS A 191 -12.97 3.49 11.49
CA LYS A 191 -13.97 2.42 11.56
C LYS A 191 -13.26 1.07 11.46
N ASP A 192 -13.69 0.14 12.30
CA ASP A 192 -13.24 -1.24 12.24
C ASP A 192 -13.78 -1.92 10.96
N GLU A 193 -13.01 -2.85 10.44
CA GLU A 193 -13.37 -3.72 9.32
C GLU A 193 -13.15 -5.16 9.76
N GLU A 194 -14.14 -6.02 9.58
CA GLU A 194 -14.04 -7.41 9.98
C GLU A 194 -12.86 -8.11 9.29
N PHE A 195 -12.06 -8.85 10.08
CA PHE A 195 -11.00 -9.67 9.56
C PHE A 195 -11.54 -11.08 9.29
N HIS A 196 -11.34 -11.54 8.07
CA HIS A 196 -11.40 -12.95 7.70
C HIS A 196 -10.19 -13.26 6.79
N GLU A 197 -9.78 -14.50 6.77
CA GLU A 197 -8.69 -14.88 5.88
C GLU A 197 -9.14 -14.73 4.41
N LEU A 198 -8.18 -14.48 3.52
CA LEU A 198 -8.43 -14.27 2.09
C LEU A 198 -9.40 -13.11 1.78
N TYR A 199 -9.51 -12.09 2.64
CA TYR A 199 -10.50 -11.00 2.54
C TYR A 199 -10.50 -10.20 1.22
N PHE A 200 -9.52 -10.38 0.37
CA PHE A 200 -9.47 -9.77 -0.96
C PHE A 200 -9.69 -10.76 -2.10
N LEU A 201 -9.91 -12.08 -1.82
CA LEU A 201 -9.93 -13.10 -2.87
C LEU A 201 -11.01 -12.83 -3.93
N ASP A 202 -12.25 -12.63 -3.53
CA ASP A 202 -13.37 -12.39 -4.47
C ASP A 202 -13.13 -11.18 -5.37
N GLN A 203 -12.48 -10.15 -4.83
CA GLN A 203 -12.14 -8.97 -5.60
C GLN A 203 -10.95 -9.23 -6.52
N ALA A 204 -9.92 -9.92 -6.03
CA ALA A 204 -8.71 -10.24 -6.77
C ALA A 204 -8.99 -11.18 -7.96
N LEU A 205 -9.96 -12.11 -7.84
CA LEU A 205 -10.39 -12.99 -8.93
C LEU A 205 -10.89 -12.20 -10.15
N LYS A 206 -11.57 -11.08 -9.97
CA LYS A 206 -12.00 -10.21 -11.08
C LYS A 206 -10.82 -9.63 -11.86
N PHE A 207 -9.70 -9.39 -11.17
CA PHE A 207 -8.46 -8.95 -11.81
C PHE A 207 -7.76 -10.12 -12.50
N ARG A 208 -7.75 -11.31 -11.86
CA ARG A 208 -7.19 -12.51 -12.48
C ARG A 208 -7.88 -12.87 -13.79
N GLU A 209 -9.19 -12.78 -13.85
CA GLU A 209 -9.98 -13.04 -15.06
C GLU A 209 -9.67 -12.04 -16.21
N ALA A 210 -9.28 -10.82 -15.88
CA ALA A 210 -9.14 -9.73 -16.84
C ALA A 210 -7.70 -9.43 -17.28
N LEU A 211 -6.70 -10.07 -16.67
CA LEU A 211 -5.28 -9.79 -16.86
C LEU A 211 -4.51 -11.09 -17.16
N ASN A 212 -3.44 -10.97 -17.96
CA ASN A 212 -2.61 -12.13 -18.33
C ASN A 212 -1.23 -12.12 -17.64
N LEU A 213 -0.79 -10.95 -17.11
CA LEU A 213 0.50 -10.86 -16.41
C LEU A 213 0.45 -11.55 -15.05
N PRO A 214 1.61 -11.93 -14.47
CA PRO A 214 1.71 -12.50 -13.13
C PRO A 214 1.07 -11.59 -12.06
N LEU A 215 0.29 -12.19 -11.16
CA LEU A 215 -0.37 -11.51 -10.06
C LEU A 215 0.13 -12.01 -8.72
N VAL A 216 0.36 -11.08 -7.80
CA VAL A 216 0.71 -11.35 -6.41
C VAL A 216 -0.53 -11.11 -5.55
N TYR A 217 -1.05 -12.17 -4.93
CA TYR A 217 -2.15 -12.04 -3.99
C TYR A 217 -1.65 -11.50 -2.64
N VAL A 218 -2.34 -10.55 -2.04
CA VAL A 218 -2.12 -10.07 -0.68
C VAL A 218 -3.45 -9.85 0.03
N GLY A 219 -3.57 -10.36 1.26
CA GLY A 219 -4.77 -10.12 2.07
C GLY A 219 -5.20 -11.32 2.91
N GLY A 220 -4.87 -11.32 4.20
CA GLY A 220 -5.36 -12.32 5.16
C GLY A 220 -4.72 -13.71 5.04
N LEU A 221 -3.48 -13.80 4.60
CA LEU A 221 -2.74 -15.07 4.51
C LEU A 221 -2.10 -15.40 5.87
N LEU A 222 -2.64 -16.38 6.58
CA LEU A 222 -2.16 -16.84 7.87
C LEU A 222 -1.95 -18.36 7.94
N SER A 223 -2.32 -19.11 6.92
CA SER A 223 -2.23 -20.58 6.91
C SER A 223 -1.73 -21.12 5.58
N ARG A 224 -1.21 -22.35 5.59
CA ARG A 224 -0.85 -23.12 4.39
C ARG A 224 -2.05 -23.23 3.45
N GLU A 225 -3.20 -23.65 3.96
CA GLU A 225 -4.44 -23.80 3.19
C GLU A 225 -4.80 -22.54 2.39
N ASN A 226 -4.68 -21.37 3.00
CA ASN A 226 -5.01 -20.12 2.34
C ASN A 226 -3.96 -19.66 1.33
N ILE A 227 -2.70 -20.04 1.53
CA ILE A 227 -1.65 -19.85 0.52
C ILE A 227 -1.94 -20.76 -0.69
N GLU A 228 -2.22 -22.03 -0.45
CA GLU A 228 -2.55 -23.02 -1.48
C GLU A 228 -3.82 -22.59 -2.24
N THR A 229 -4.87 -22.15 -1.53
CA THR A 229 -6.09 -21.60 -2.16
C THR A 229 -5.77 -20.42 -3.10
N ALA A 230 -4.89 -19.50 -2.72
CA ALA A 230 -4.51 -18.42 -3.60
C ALA A 230 -3.77 -18.92 -4.84
N LEU A 231 -2.81 -19.84 -4.68
CA LEU A 231 -2.05 -20.43 -5.80
C LEU A 231 -2.94 -21.25 -6.74
N GLU A 232 -3.88 -22.03 -6.22
CA GLU A 232 -4.86 -22.81 -6.98
C GLU A 232 -5.80 -21.90 -7.80
N ASN A 233 -6.02 -20.66 -7.36
CA ASN A 233 -6.76 -19.63 -8.10
C ASN A 233 -5.89 -18.86 -9.10
N ASN A 234 -4.76 -19.41 -9.53
CA ASN A 234 -3.84 -18.89 -10.53
C ASN A 234 -3.22 -17.54 -10.16
N PHE A 235 -2.96 -17.29 -8.88
CA PHE A 235 -2.02 -16.26 -8.46
C PHE A 235 -0.62 -16.88 -8.41
N GLU A 236 0.32 -16.34 -9.17
CA GLU A 236 1.68 -16.89 -9.26
C GLU A 236 2.50 -16.66 -8.00
N PHE A 237 2.14 -15.65 -7.21
CA PHE A 237 2.82 -15.29 -5.98
C PHE A 237 1.83 -14.87 -4.90
N VAL A 238 2.29 -14.97 -3.64
CA VAL A 238 1.58 -14.44 -2.47
C VAL A 238 2.47 -13.48 -1.69
N ALA A 239 1.86 -12.46 -1.06
CA ALA A 239 2.55 -11.53 -0.19
C ALA A 239 1.88 -11.49 1.18
N MET A 240 2.67 -11.54 2.24
CA MET A 240 2.19 -11.45 3.61
C MET A 240 3.09 -10.52 4.43
N ALA A 241 2.53 -9.92 5.48
CA ALA A 241 3.29 -9.02 6.35
C ALA A 241 3.19 -9.44 7.82
N ARG A 242 2.00 -9.41 8.42
CA ARG A 242 1.85 -9.59 9.86
C ARG A 242 2.26 -10.97 10.36
N ALA A 243 2.00 -12.03 9.59
CA ALA A 243 2.49 -13.37 9.90
C ALA A 243 4.02 -13.40 10.02
N LEU A 244 4.73 -12.76 9.09
CA LEU A 244 6.20 -12.69 9.09
C LEU A 244 6.78 -11.70 10.11
N ILE A 245 6.01 -10.71 10.58
CA ILE A 245 6.39 -9.88 11.73
C ILE A 245 6.28 -10.69 13.03
N GLN A 246 5.27 -11.56 13.12
CA GLN A 246 5.09 -12.44 14.27
C GLN A 246 6.15 -13.54 14.30
N ASP A 247 6.37 -14.22 13.17
CA ASP A 247 7.42 -15.24 13.02
C ASP A 247 8.13 -15.12 11.66
N PRO A 248 9.34 -14.55 11.61
CA PRO A 248 10.12 -14.44 10.37
C PRO A 248 10.44 -15.79 9.71
N ALA A 249 10.46 -16.89 10.47
CA ALA A 249 10.73 -18.24 9.99
C ALA A 249 9.44 -19.00 9.59
N PHE A 250 8.27 -18.37 9.62
CA PHE A 250 6.97 -19.03 9.40
C PHE A 250 6.92 -19.84 8.10
N ILE A 251 7.44 -19.32 6.99
CA ILE A 251 7.45 -20.03 5.70
C ILE A 251 8.37 -21.25 5.76
N ASN A 252 9.57 -21.14 6.32
CA ASN A 252 10.49 -22.27 6.46
C ASN A 252 9.87 -23.39 7.32
N LYS A 253 9.30 -23.04 8.47
CA LYS A 253 8.59 -23.98 9.33
C LYS A 253 7.40 -24.64 8.62
N MET A 254 6.72 -23.91 7.76
CA MET A 254 5.62 -24.45 6.95
C MET A 254 6.13 -25.44 5.90
N LEU A 255 7.27 -25.17 5.26
CA LEU A 255 7.89 -26.08 4.29
C LEU A 255 8.41 -27.36 4.96
N ASP A 256 8.94 -27.23 6.18
CA ASP A 256 9.41 -28.36 7.00
C ASP A 256 8.26 -29.13 7.70
N GLU A 257 6.99 -28.78 7.42
CA GLU A 257 5.77 -29.36 7.99
C GLU A 257 5.60 -29.17 9.52
N ASP A 258 6.44 -28.37 10.16
CA ASP A 258 6.38 -28.09 11.59
C ASP A 258 5.20 -27.17 11.98
N LEU A 259 4.71 -26.36 11.02
CA LEU A 259 3.69 -25.36 11.28
C LEU A 259 2.81 -25.12 10.04
N SER A 260 1.50 -25.34 10.16
CA SER A 260 0.54 -25.08 9.08
C SER A 260 -0.12 -23.69 9.14
N ARG A 261 -0.03 -23.00 10.29
CA ARG A 261 -0.71 -21.74 10.55
C ARG A 261 0.12 -20.80 11.43
N SER A 262 0.12 -19.50 11.08
CA SER A 262 0.73 -18.44 11.89
C SER A 262 -0.05 -18.21 13.19
N SER A 263 0.66 -17.94 14.29
CA SER A 263 0.07 -17.52 15.57
C SER A 263 -0.38 -16.06 15.60
N CYS A 264 -0.26 -15.32 14.50
CA CYS A 264 -0.70 -13.92 14.41
C CYS A 264 -2.20 -13.81 14.61
N ASP A 265 -2.64 -13.15 15.70
CA ASP A 265 -4.05 -12.88 16.04
C ASP A 265 -4.66 -11.64 15.35
N THR A 266 -3.91 -11.02 14.45
CA THR A 266 -4.31 -9.82 13.68
C THR A 266 -4.69 -8.60 14.54
N CYS A 267 -4.19 -8.51 15.77
CA CYS A 267 -4.46 -7.43 16.71
C CYS A 267 -4.00 -6.03 16.30
N ASN A 268 -3.25 -5.90 15.21
CA ASN A 268 -2.72 -4.64 14.68
C ASN A 268 -1.78 -3.85 15.61
N TYR A 269 -1.24 -4.45 16.68
CA TYR A 269 -0.29 -3.78 17.58
C TYR A 269 1.01 -3.41 16.86
N CYS A 270 1.54 -4.27 15.99
CA CYS A 270 2.69 -3.98 15.15
C CYS A 270 2.47 -2.73 14.27
N ILE A 271 1.25 -2.56 13.74
CA ILE A 271 0.86 -1.37 12.95
C ILE A 271 0.81 -0.13 13.86
N ALA A 272 0.24 -0.24 15.05
CA ALA A 272 0.21 0.88 16.00
C ALA A 272 1.61 1.32 16.45
N LYS A 273 2.60 0.41 16.43
CA LYS A 273 4.02 0.67 16.73
C LYS A 273 4.82 1.24 15.56
N MET A 274 4.24 1.41 14.36
CA MET A 274 4.96 1.90 13.15
C MET A 274 5.69 3.24 13.34
N TYR A 275 5.34 4.01 14.38
CA TYR A 275 6.01 5.27 14.74
C TYR A 275 7.00 5.12 15.91
N SER A 276 7.19 3.91 16.44
CA SER A 276 8.23 3.59 17.42
C SER A 276 9.59 3.39 16.72
N ARG A 277 10.62 3.08 17.50
CA ARG A 277 11.95 2.76 16.95
C ARG A 277 11.97 1.38 16.29
N GLU A 278 11.18 0.45 16.81
CA GLU A 278 11.16 -0.95 16.37
C GLU A 278 9.72 -1.39 16.10
N VAL A 279 9.50 -2.04 14.97
CA VAL A 279 8.23 -2.71 14.64
C VAL A 279 8.38 -4.17 15.04
N THR A 280 7.73 -4.56 16.13
CA THR A 280 7.81 -5.90 16.71
C THR A 280 6.40 -6.44 16.98
N CYS A 281 6.26 -7.77 17.10
CA CYS A 281 5.02 -8.39 17.53
C CYS A 281 4.90 -8.31 19.06
N ILE A 282 3.74 -7.89 19.56
CA ILE A 282 3.47 -7.81 21.00
C ILE A 282 3.51 -9.18 21.67
N GLN A 283 3.11 -10.23 20.96
CA GLN A 283 3.11 -11.60 21.49
C GLN A 283 4.55 -12.04 21.81
N ASN A 284 5.48 -11.79 20.91
CA ASN A 284 6.91 -12.10 21.13
C ASN A 284 7.51 -11.31 22.31
N GLU A 285 7.06 -10.06 22.51
CA GLU A 285 7.50 -9.24 23.66
C GLU A 285 6.96 -9.80 25.00
N LEU A 286 5.72 -10.30 25.00
CA LEU A 286 5.12 -10.90 26.20
C LEU A 286 5.75 -12.25 26.54
N GLU A 287 6.12 -13.06 25.55
CA GLU A 287 6.82 -14.32 25.76
C GLU A 287 8.24 -14.06 26.31
N SER A 288 9.00 -13.15 25.69
CA SER A 288 10.35 -12.80 26.18
C SER A 288 10.39 -12.16 27.55
N SER A 289 9.27 -11.59 28.03
CA SER A 289 9.19 -11.02 29.38
C SER A 289 8.77 -12.05 30.46
N ARG A 290 8.46 -13.30 30.06
CA ARG A 290 8.13 -14.41 30.97
C ARG A 290 9.29 -15.38 31.23
N VAL A 291 10.40 -15.18 30.51
CA VAL A 291 11.68 -15.89 30.71
C VAL A 291 12.61 -15.00 31.55
#